data_e645e5cc942e39297d1f3b6fc05d2c67
#
_entry.id   e645e5cc942e39297d1f3b6fc05d2c67
#
_cell.length_a   1.000
_cell.length_b   1.000
_cell.length_c   1.000
_cell.angle_alpha   90.00
_cell.angle_beta   90.00
_cell.angle_gamma   90.00
#
_symmetry.space_group_name_H-M   'P 1'
#
loop_
_entity.id
_entity.type
_entity.pdbx_description
1 polymer ?
#
loop_
_entity_poly.entity_id
_entity_poly.type
_entity_poly.pdbx_seq_one_letter_code
_entity_poly.pdbx_strand_id
1 'polypeptide(L)'
;MKSIMTGNEAIARGAYEAGCLVAAAYPGTPSTEILENVASYKEIYSQWSVNEKVALEVAGGAAIAGARALCAMKHVGLNVAADPLFTLAYTGINGGLVVVTADDPGLHSSQNEQDNRYYALHAKIPMLEPSDSQECLDYIKYAFELSEEYDIPVLFRVTTRVCHSKSLVTLGSRQEVGVKEYKKDVKKYCMIPGFAKLRHPILEEKLKRLRELSDNSPLNQIIWGDKRIGIITSGISFQHAREVMGDAASYLKIGMSFPLPERLIREFAQAVEVLYVIEENEPYIETFVKSLGISCIGKDAFPVCGELNPEIVQRVLSPEKATKTYAVDVQVPSRPPVLCAGCPHRGIFYALRKYKDAVITGDIGCYSLGILPPLNATDTLICMGAGISAGIGFEKAFAQANRDTKVFGVMGDSTFFHSGITSLIDAVYNRSKLSVIILDNRTTAMTGHQEDPGTGKTLSGDVSTVIDIKEIARAVGVKQENILQVDPYDLIQTQEALKQAYEATEPFVIVAKRSCALLKDVQRANTKCTVNAEKCSKCKLCLRLGCPAIAFKEGKMAIDESACNGCTVCMQVCNLGAIERTGR
;
A
#
# COMPACT_ATOMS: atom_id res chain seq x y z
N MET A 1 1.25 31.04 9.31
CA MET A 1 2.03 30.23 10.29
C MET A 1 2.88 29.25 9.50
N LYS A 2 4.10 28.92 9.97
CA LYS A 2 4.93 27.89 9.32
C LYS A 2 5.06 26.66 10.22
N SER A 3 5.05 25.47 9.63
CA SER A 3 5.18 24.19 10.35
C SER A 3 6.10 23.25 9.56
N ILE A 4 6.82 22.37 10.24
CA ILE A 4 7.55 21.27 9.59
C ILE A 4 6.57 20.12 9.43
N MET A 5 6.35 19.67 8.20
CA MET A 5 5.37 18.62 7.86
C MET A 5 5.97 17.63 6.87
N THR A 6 5.53 16.38 6.95
CA THR A 6 5.72 15.39 5.88
C THR A 6 4.82 15.73 4.70
N GLY A 7 5.07 15.10 3.54
CA GLY A 7 4.15 15.22 2.40
C GLY A 7 2.73 14.72 2.74
N ASN A 8 2.60 13.61 3.48
CA ASN A 8 1.31 13.07 3.91
C ASN A 8 0.55 14.05 4.83
N GLU A 9 1.23 14.64 5.81
CA GLU A 9 0.66 15.68 6.68
C GLU A 9 0.23 16.92 5.88
N ALA A 10 1.05 17.33 4.90
CA ALA A 10 0.78 18.50 4.06
C ALA A 10 -0.39 18.27 3.10
N ILE A 11 -0.56 17.07 2.53
CA ILE A 11 -1.74 16.69 1.74
C ILE A 11 -3.01 16.78 2.59
N ALA A 12 -2.99 16.20 3.78
CA ALA A 12 -4.13 16.25 4.71
C ALA A 12 -4.47 17.70 5.08
N ARG A 13 -3.45 18.51 5.37
CA ARG A 13 -3.61 19.94 5.68
C ARG A 13 -4.15 20.71 4.49
N GLY A 14 -3.66 20.49 3.29
CA GLY A 14 -4.13 21.13 2.06
C GLY A 14 -5.59 20.76 1.75
N ALA A 15 -5.98 19.50 1.94
CA ALA A 15 -7.38 19.07 1.81
C ALA A 15 -8.28 19.78 2.83
N TYR A 16 -7.83 19.93 4.09
CA TYR A 16 -8.53 20.74 5.09
C TYR A 16 -8.67 22.19 4.64
N GLU A 17 -7.58 22.83 4.22
CA GLU A 17 -7.62 24.23 3.77
C GLU A 17 -8.50 24.42 2.54
N ALA A 18 -8.52 23.44 1.63
CA ALA A 18 -9.39 23.45 0.46
C ALA A 18 -10.88 23.23 0.76
N GLY A 19 -11.28 23.05 2.00
CA GLY A 19 -12.68 22.80 2.34
C GLY A 19 -13.18 21.40 1.97
N CYS A 20 -12.31 20.39 1.94
CA CYS A 20 -12.70 18.99 1.80
C CYS A 20 -13.71 18.62 2.90
N LEU A 21 -14.75 17.84 2.55
CA LEU A 21 -15.82 17.44 3.45
C LEU A 21 -15.90 15.94 3.69
N VAL A 22 -15.42 15.13 2.73
CA VAL A 22 -15.45 13.66 2.83
C VAL A 22 -14.10 13.10 2.41
N ALA A 23 -13.56 12.17 3.20
CA ALA A 23 -12.34 11.46 2.86
C ALA A 23 -12.48 9.95 3.12
N ALA A 24 -12.05 9.13 2.19
CA ALA A 24 -12.07 7.68 2.31
C ALA A 24 -10.75 7.07 1.80
N ALA A 25 -10.27 6.03 2.45
CA ALA A 25 -9.06 5.32 2.03
C ALA A 25 -9.09 3.85 2.46
N TYR A 26 -8.18 3.05 1.92
CA TYR A 26 -7.75 1.79 2.51
C TYR A 26 -6.27 1.91 2.93
N PRO A 27 -5.86 1.36 4.08
CA PRO A 27 -4.48 1.51 4.56
C PRO A 27 -3.45 0.89 3.61
N GLY A 28 -2.45 1.68 3.21
CA GLY A 28 -1.39 1.23 2.31
C GLY A 28 -0.18 2.16 2.33
N THR A 29 0.96 1.72 2.89
CA THR A 29 2.21 2.48 2.90
C THR A 29 2.72 2.68 1.47
N PRO A 30 3.03 3.94 1.03
CA PRO A 30 3.34 5.10 1.87
C PRO A 30 2.20 6.13 2.10
N SER A 31 0.95 5.86 1.75
CA SER A 31 -0.17 6.83 1.80
C SER A 31 -1.03 6.76 3.08
N THR A 32 -0.81 5.79 3.96
CA THR A 32 -1.68 5.53 5.13
C THR A 32 -1.88 6.77 6.00
N GLU A 33 -0.80 7.49 6.29
CA GLU A 33 -0.80 8.63 7.21
C GLU A 33 -1.60 9.83 6.67
N ILE A 34 -1.94 9.86 5.38
CA ILE A 34 -2.80 10.92 4.82
C ILE A 34 -4.15 10.91 5.53
N LEU A 35 -4.84 9.75 5.56
CA LEU A 35 -6.16 9.68 6.18
C LEU A 35 -6.10 9.75 7.71
N GLU A 36 -5.05 9.22 8.33
CA GLU A 36 -4.82 9.36 9.76
C GLU A 36 -4.72 10.85 10.18
N ASN A 37 -4.03 11.66 9.38
CA ASN A 37 -3.95 13.10 9.61
C ASN A 37 -5.26 13.82 9.28
N VAL A 38 -5.97 13.43 8.21
CA VAL A 38 -7.29 13.97 7.88
C VAL A 38 -8.28 13.75 9.02
N ALA A 39 -8.25 12.60 9.68
CA ALA A 39 -9.13 12.26 10.80
C ALA A 39 -8.98 13.20 12.03
N SER A 40 -7.89 13.96 12.10
CA SER A 40 -7.71 14.99 13.14
C SER A 40 -8.56 16.25 12.91
N TYR A 41 -9.08 16.46 11.70
CA TYR A 41 -9.93 17.59 11.33
C TYR A 41 -11.40 17.20 11.41
N LYS A 42 -12.10 17.70 12.43
CA LYS A 42 -13.52 17.37 12.70
C LYS A 42 -14.48 17.81 11.61
N GLU A 43 -14.07 18.77 10.80
CA GLU A 43 -14.84 19.31 9.67
C GLU A 43 -14.88 18.36 8.47
N ILE A 44 -14.07 17.31 8.48
CA ILE A 44 -13.99 16.32 7.40
C ILE A 44 -14.50 14.98 7.94
N TYR A 45 -15.59 14.47 7.36
CA TYR A 45 -15.97 13.08 7.58
C TYR A 45 -14.91 12.18 6.95
N SER A 46 -14.34 11.27 7.73
CA SER A 46 -13.28 10.38 7.26
C SER A 46 -13.54 8.93 7.68
N GLN A 47 -13.26 7.99 6.76
CA GLN A 47 -13.44 6.56 7.03
C GLN A 47 -12.38 5.68 6.39
N TRP A 48 -11.97 4.62 7.10
CA TRP A 48 -11.37 3.46 6.46
C TRP A 48 -12.46 2.67 5.73
N SER A 49 -12.26 2.45 4.44
CA SER A 49 -13.10 1.55 3.65
C SER A 49 -12.51 0.14 3.62
N VAL A 50 -13.32 -0.86 3.28
CA VAL A 50 -12.86 -2.26 3.28
C VAL A 50 -11.84 -2.57 2.18
N ASN A 51 -11.85 -1.80 1.09
CA ASN A 51 -10.84 -1.81 0.02
C ASN A 51 -10.84 -0.48 -0.75
N GLU A 52 -9.89 -0.32 -1.67
CA GLU A 52 -9.69 0.92 -2.42
C GLU A 52 -10.82 1.19 -3.43
N LYS A 53 -11.42 0.13 -4.00
CA LYS A 53 -12.60 0.27 -4.87
C LYS A 53 -13.74 0.94 -4.13
N VAL A 54 -14.08 0.43 -2.94
CA VAL A 54 -15.14 1.00 -2.08
C VAL A 54 -14.76 2.40 -1.63
N ALA A 55 -13.49 2.65 -1.29
CA ALA A 55 -13.02 3.99 -0.89
C ALA A 55 -13.26 5.02 -2.01
N LEU A 56 -12.90 4.68 -3.26
CA LEU A 56 -13.10 5.57 -4.40
C LEU A 56 -14.59 5.74 -4.73
N GLU A 57 -15.40 4.70 -4.60
CA GLU A 57 -16.85 4.78 -4.81
C GLU A 57 -17.53 5.69 -3.76
N VAL A 58 -17.10 5.63 -2.50
CA VAL A 58 -17.59 6.53 -1.43
C VAL A 58 -17.21 7.98 -1.72
N ALA A 59 -15.94 8.24 -2.04
CA ALA A 59 -15.47 9.59 -2.38
C ALA A 59 -16.13 10.10 -3.66
N GLY A 60 -16.26 9.26 -4.69
CA GLY A 60 -16.94 9.58 -5.96
C GLY A 60 -18.42 9.90 -5.76
N GLY A 61 -19.11 9.10 -4.94
CA GLY A 61 -20.51 9.36 -4.56
C GLY A 61 -20.68 10.70 -3.84
N ALA A 62 -19.79 11.01 -2.90
CA ALA A 62 -19.77 12.30 -2.21
C ALA A 62 -19.52 13.48 -3.19
N ALA A 63 -18.59 13.31 -4.14
CA ALA A 63 -18.30 14.31 -5.15
C ALA A 63 -19.47 14.51 -6.12
N ILE A 64 -20.15 13.45 -6.56
CA ILE A 64 -21.38 13.56 -7.36
C ILE A 64 -22.49 14.27 -6.58
N ALA A 65 -22.61 14.01 -5.28
CA ALA A 65 -23.56 14.69 -4.41
C ALA A 65 -23.24 16.19 -4.19
N GLY A 66 -22.03 16.65 -4.54
CA GLY A 66 -21.64 18.05 -4.51
C GLY A 66 -20.61 18.42 -3.45
N ALA A 67 -20.09 17.46 -2.68
CA ALA A 67 -19.03 17.69 -1.70
C ALA A 67 -17.65 17.65 -2.34
N ARG A 68 -16.66 18.43 -1.84
CA ARG A 68 -15.25 18.16 -2.11
C ARG A 68 -14.85 16.88 -1.39
N ALA A 69 -14.30 15.91 -2.12
CA ALA A 69 -13.97 14.58 -1.59
C ALA A 69 -12.53 14.18 -1.93
N LEU A 70 -11.86 13.51 -0.97
CA LEU A 70 -10.51 12.97 -1.09
C LEU A 70 -10.57 11.44 -1.02
N CYS A 71 -9.86 10.77 -1.93
CA CYS A 71 -9.57 9.34 -1.81
C CYS A 71 -8.05 9.14 -1.81
N ALA A 72 -7.51 8.33 -0.91
CA ALA A 72 -6.08 8.06 -0.86
C ALA A 72 -5.78 6.57 -0.87
N MET A 73 -4.75 6.18 -1.63
CA MET A 73 -4.35 4.78 -1.75
C MET A 73 -2.90 4.65 -2.22
N LYS A 74 -2.33 3.49 -1.97
CA LYS A 74 -1.06 3.05 -2.53
C LYS A 74 -1.22 2.76 -4.03
N HIS A 75 -0.09 2.70 -4.78
CA HIS A 75 -0.12 2.43 -6.22
C HIS A 75 -0.87 1.14 -6.60
N VAL A 76 -0.66 0.04 -5.87
CA VAL A 76 -1.39 -1.23 -6.13
C VAL A 76 -2.88 -1.12 -5.77
N GLY A 77 -3.26 -0.22 -4.88
CA GLY A 77 -4.66 0.08 -4.58
C GLY A 77 -5.38 0.72 -5.75
N LEU A 78 -4.67 1.51 -6.57
CA LEU A 78 -5.25 2.07 -7.80
C LEU A 78 -5.62 0.97 -8.81
N ASN A 79 -4.91 -0.17 -8.80
CA ASN A 79 -5.30 -1.34 -9.60
C ASN A 79 -6.67 -1.88 -9.16
N VAL A 80 -6.93 -1.91 -7.85
CA VAL A 80 -8.22 -2.34 -7.27
C VAL A 80 -9.34 -1.35 -7.57
N ALA A 81 -9.02 -0.04 -7.55
CA ALA A 81 -9.95 1.07 -7.80
C ALA A 81 -10.05 1.46 -9.29
N ALA A 82 -9.42 0.73 -10.21
CA ALA A 82 -9.37 1.10 -11.62
C ALA A 82 -10.77 1.21 -12.26
N ASP A 83 -11.66 0.26 -12.02
CA ASP A 83 -13.01 0.25 -12.62
C ASP A 83 -13.81 1.53 -12.31
N PRO A 84 -14.02 1.92 -11.03
CA PRO A 84 -14.66 3.20 -10.73
C PRO A 84 -13.87 4.42 -11.22
N LEU A 85 -12.52 4.38 -11.23
CA LEU A 85 -11.71 5.49 -11.73
C LEU A 85 -12.02 5.81 -13.20
N PHE A 86 -11.99 4.79 -14.05
CA PHE A 86 -12.29 4.95 -15.48
C PHE A 86 -13.71 5.43 -15.73
N THR A 87 -14.67 4.90 -14.97
CA THR A 87 -16.08 5.29 -15.10
C THR A 87 -16.33 6.72 -14.62
N LEU A 88 -15.70 7.15 -13.53
CA LEU A 88 -15.79 8.52 -13.02
C LEU A 88 -15.20 9.56 -13.98
N ALA A 89 -14.21 9.20 -14.81
CA ALA A 89 -13.73 10.07 -15.89
C ALA A 89 -14.84 10.41 -16.90
N TYR A 90 -15.74 9.47 -17.18
CA TYR A 90 -16.87 9.66 -18.08
C TYR A 90 -18.03 10.40 -17.41
N THR A 91 -18.41 10.01 -16.19
CA THR A 91 -19.52 10.67 -15.47
C THR A 91 -19.19 12.13 -15.15
N GLY A 92 -17.92 12.41 -14.89
CA GLY A 92 -17.56 13.65 -14.21
C GLY A 92 -18.10 13.69 -12.78
N ILE A 93 -18.11 14.86 -12.21
CA ILE A 93 -18.41 15.12 -10.80
C ILE A 93 -19.35 16.33 -10.65
N ASN A 94 -19.61 16.76 -9.42
CA ASN A 94 -20.30 18.01 -9.10
C ASN A 94 -19.47 18.82 -8.09
N GLY A 95 -19.07 18.21 -6.97
CA GLY A 95 -18.00 18.72 -6.10
C GLY A 95 -16.63 18.17 -6.55
N GLY A 96 -15.54 18.77 -6.08
CA GLY A 96 -14.18 18.33 -6.45
C GLY A 96 -13.83 16.94 -5.93
N LEU A 97 -13.20 16.12 -6.77
CA LEU A 97 -12.68 14.80 -6.40
C LEU A 97 -11.19 14.72 -6.66
N VAL A 98 -10.41 14.50 -5.61
CA VAL A 98 -8.97 14.26 -5.71
C VAL A 98 -8.66 12.83 -5.27
N VAL A 99 -7.93 12.10 -6.11
CA VAL A 99 -7.50 10.73 -5.86
C VAL A 99 -5.99 10.71 -5.72
N VAL A 100 -5.52 10.57 -4.48
CA VAL A 100 -4.08 10.46 -4.19
C VAL A 100 -3.64 9.03 -4.43
N THR A 101 -2.60 8.87 -5.23
CA THR A 101 -1.92 7.59 -5.47
C THR A 101 -0.46 7.73 -5.09
N ALA A 102 0.03 6.81 -4.24
CA ALA A 102 1.40 6.85 -3.75
C ALA A 102 2.20 5.69 -4.32
N ASP A 103 3.16 6.01 -5.20
CA ASP A 103 4.08 5.05 -5.78
C ASP A 103 5.25 4.75 -4.82
N ASP A 104 5.85 3.57 -4.96
CA ASP A 104 6.93 3.11 -4.09
C ASP A 104 8.17 2.68 -4.89
N PRO A 105 8.88 3.65 -5.54
CA PRO A 105 10.15 3.38 -6.20
C PRO A 105 11.13 2.75 -5.22
N GLY A 106 11.80 1.68 -5.64
CA GLY A 106 12.70 0.92 -4.79
C GLY A 106 12.05 -0.17 -3.93
N LEU A 107 10.74 -0.38 -4.04
CA LEU A 107 10.02 -1.49 -3.38
C LEU A 107 10.21 -1.53 -1.85
N HIS A 108 10.21 -0.37 -1.17
CA HIS A 108 10.42 -0.29 0.27
C HIS A 108 9.38 -1.10 1.07
N SER A 109 8.13 -1.14 0.58
CA SER A 109 7.03 -1.88 1.23
C SER A 109 6.04 -2.49 0.24
N SER A 110 6.47 -2.81 -0.98
CA SER A 110 5.58 -3.22 -2.08
C SER A 110 5.98 -4.55 -2.70
N GLN A 111 5.02 -5.25 -3.29
CA GLN A 111 5.23 -6.50 -4.02
C GLN A 111 5.60 -6.31 -5.49
N ASN A 112 5.47 -5.12 -6.02
CA ASN A 112 5.93 -4.74 -7.35
C ASN A 112 6.29 -3.24 -7.36
N GLU A 113 6.99 -2.83 -8.40
CA GLU A 113 7.27 -1.44 -8.74
C GLU A 113 6.42 -1.08 -9.96
N GLN A 114 5.60 -0.04 -9.87
CA GLN A 114 4.76 0.42 -10.97
C GLN A 114 4.64 1.93 -10.99
N ASP A 115 4.40 2.48 -12.19
CA ASP A 115 4.30 3.91 -12.45
C ASP A 115 2.84 4.29 -12.71
N ASN A 116 2.20 4.93 -11.74
CA ASN A 116 0.80 5.28 -11.85
C ASN A 116 0.50 6.49 -12.75
N ARG A 117 1.54 7.14 -13.34
CA ARG A 117 1.35 8.14 -14.40
C ARG A 117 0.64 7.55 -15.62
N TYR A 118 0.85 6.26 -15.89
CA TYR A 118 0.15 5.55 -16.96
C TYR A 118 -1.37 5.41 -16.71
N TYR A 119 -1.82 5.40 -15.46
CA TYR A 119 -3.26 5.44 -15.16
C TYR A 119 -3.88 6.77 -15.58
N ALA A 120 -3.20 7.90 -15.35
CA ALA A 120 -3.67 9.21 -15.81
C ALA A 120 -3.84 9.26 -17.33
N LEU A 121 -2.82 8.79 -18.06
CA LEU A 121 -2.83 8.69 -19.51
C LEU A 121 -3.98 7.80 -20.01
N HIS A 122 -4.14 6.61 -19.43
CA HIS A 122 -5.13 5.64 -19.89
C HIS A 122 -6.56 6.04 -19.54
N ALA A 123 -6.79 6.56 -18.34
CA ALA A 123 -8.10 7.04 -17.89
C ALA A 123 -8.45 8.45 -18.41
N LYS A 124 -7.49 9.18 -19.02
CA LYS A 124 -7.63 10.57 -19.50
C LYS A 124 -7.99 11.56 -18.39
N ILE A 125 -7.41 11.35 -17.22
CA ILE A 125 -7.65 12.13 -16.00
C ILE A 125 -6.40 12.98 -15.71
N PRO A 126 -6.51 14.30 -15.45
CA PRO A 126 -5.35 15.13 -15.14
C PRO A 126 -4.63 14.64 -13.90
N MET A 127 -3.29 14.74 -13.92
CA MET A 127 -2.44 14.31 -12.80
C MET A 127 -1.50 15.44 -12.38
N LEU A 128 -1.42 15.65 -11.07
CA LEU A 128 -0.49 16.58 -10.44
C LEU A 128 0.57 15.80 -9.65
N GLU A 129 1.80 16.31 -9.67
CA GLU A 129 2.95 15.63 -9.06
C GLU A 129 3.84 16.63 -8.31
N PRO A 130 3.66 16.76 -6.98
CA PRO A 130 4.45 17.68 -6.15
C PRO A 130 5.86 17.15 -5.89
N SER A 131 6.81 18.04 -5.63
CA SER A 131 8.21 17.72 -5.36
C SER A 131 8.60 17.82 -3.88
N ASP A 132 7.78 18.46 -3.04
CA ASP A 132 8.02 18.64 -1.61
C ASP A 132 6.72 18.85 -0.83
N SER A 133 6.81 19.01 0.50
CA SER A 133 5.62 19.15 1.36
C SER A 133 4.87 20.47 1.13
N GLN A 134 5.54 21.57 0.74
CA GLN A 134 4.83 22.81 0.42
C GLN A 134 3.97 22.62 -0.83
N GLU A 135 4.53 22.02 -1.86
CA GLU A 135 3.78 21.71 -3.08
C GLU A 135 2.68 20.67 -2.84
N CYS A 136 2.88 19.72 -1.93
CA CYS A 136 1.80 18.82 -1.50
C CYS A 136 0.58 19.60 -1.01
N LEU A 137 0.80 20.63 -0.18
CA LEU A 137 -0.28 21.49 0.34
C LEU A 137 -0.91 22.35 -0.77
N ASP A 138 -0.09 23.01 -1.58
CA ASP A 138 -0.58 23.97 -2.57
C ASP A 138 -1.26 23.25 -3.75
N TYR A 139 -0.67 22.15 -4.22
CA TYR A 139 -1.21 21.42 -5.37
C TYR A 139 -2.50 20.66 -5.03
N ILE A 140 -2.67 20.16 -3.78
CA ILE A 140 -3.93 19.52 -3.41
C ILE A 140 -5.08 20.52 -3.40
N LYS A 141 -4.83 21.78 -3.02
CA LYS A 141 -5.83 22.86 -3.11
C LYS A 141 -6.18 23.14 -4.55
N TYR A 142 -5.17 23.30 -5.40
CA TYR A 142 -5.35 23.49 -6.82
C TYR A 142 -6.07 22.30 -7.49
N ALA A 143 -5.79 21.07 -7.06
CA ALA A 143 -6.44 19.87 -7.57
C ALA A 143 -7.95 19.88 -7.37
N PHE A 144 -8.45 20.36 -6.23
CA PHE A 144 -9.90 20.50 -6.01
C PHE A 144 -10.53 21.54 -6.94
N GLU A 145 -9.88 22.67 -7.13
CA GLU A 145 -10.34 23.73 -8.04
C GLU A 145 -10.35 23.23 -9.48
N LEU A 146 -9.25 22.61 -9.92
CA LEU A 146 -9.14 21.99 -11.25
C LEU A 146 -10.21 20.93 -11.49
N SER A 147 -10.45 20.08 -10.50
CA SER A 147 -11.47 19.04 -10.56
C SER A 147 -12.86 19.62 -10.80
N GLU A 148 -13.21 20.67 -10.07
CA GLU A 148 -14.51 21.35 -10.18
C GLU A 148 -14.67 22.13 -11.51
N GLU A 149 -13.62 22.79 -11.97
CA GLU A 149 -13.63 23.58 -13.18
C GLU A 149 -13.80 22.71 -14.45
N TYR A 150 -13.10 21.56 -14.45
CA TYR A 150 -13.11 20.65 -15.61
C TYR A 150 -14.14 19.53 -15.49
N ASP A 151 -14.89 19.46 -14.39
CA ASP A 151 -15.89 18.40 -14.15
C ASP A 151 -15.26 17.01 -14.36
N ILE A 152 -14.12 16.75 -13.67
CA ILE A 152 -13.34 15.52 -13.83
C ILE A 152 -12.58 15.23 -12.51
N PRO A 153 -12.39 13.94 -12.12
CA PRO A 153 -11.47 13.61 -11.04
C PRO A 153 -10.04 14.08 -11.35
N VAL A 154 -9.26 14.38 -10.33
CA VAL A 154 -7.83 14.68 -10.47
C VAL A 154 -7.01 13.61 -9.76
N LEU A 155 -6.06 12.98 -10.45
CA LEU A 155 -5.05 12.16 -9.83
C LEU A 155 -3.95 13.03 -9.21
N PHE A 156 -3.53 12.66 -8.02
CA PHE A 156 -2.47 13.34 -7.29
C PHE A 156 -1.39 12.31 -6.94
N ARG A 157 -0.29 12.33 -7.70
CA ARG A 157 0.76 11.33 -7.54
C ARG A 157 1.85 11.81 -6.61
N VAL A 158 2.19 10.97 -5.65
CA VAL A 158 3.33 11.15 -4.76
C VAL A 158 4.17 9.87 -4.74
N THR A 159 5.43 9.97 -4.31
CA THR A 159 6.31 8.82 -4.09
C THR A 159 6.67 8.71 -2.62
N THR A 160 7.22 7.56 -2.21
CA THR A 160 7.61 7.29 -0.82
C THR A 160 8.44 8.43 -0.22
N ARG A 161 9.38 9.00 -0.98
CA ARG A 161 10.21 10.10 -0.49
C ARG A 161 9.41 11.37 -0.23
N VAL A 162 8.53 11.77 -1.14
CA VAL A 162 7.66 12.94 -0.93
C VAL A 162 6.72 12.69 0.24
N CYS A 163 6.12 11.50 0.35
CA CYS A 163 5.22 11.16 1.45
C CYS A 163 5.84 11.38 2.83
N HIS A 164 7.10 10.96 3.02
CA HIS A 164 7.72 10.86 4.34
C HIS A 164 8.81 11.89 4.61
N SER A 165 9.32 12.59 3.59
CA SER A 165 10.29 13.69 3.79
C SER A 165 9.62 14.90 4.42
N LYS A 166 10.34 15.56 5.33
CA LYS A 166 9.83 16.74 6.04
C LYS A 166 10.42 18.01 5.47
N SER A 167 9.57 18.98 5.20
CA SER A 167 10.00 20.34 4.84
C SER A 167 9.14 21.39 5.55
N LEU A 168 9.56 22.65 5.42
CA LEU A 168 8.86 23.79 6.02
C LEU A 168 7.66 24.17 5.16
N VAL A 169 6.47 24.13 5.74
CA VAL A 169 5.19 24.40 5.06
C VAL A 169 4.54 25.66 5.63
N THR A 170 4.10 26.54 4.74
CA THR A 170 3.32 27.75 5.10
C THR A 170 1.85 27.40 5.11
N LEU A 171 1.22 27.51 6.28
CA LEU A 171 -0.19 27.16 6.50
C LEU A 171 -1.10 28.34 6.18
N GLY A 172 -2.21 28.03 5.50
CA GLY A 172 -3.35 28.92 5.25
C GLY A 172 -4.52 28.70 6.19
N SER A 173 -5.63 29.35 5.90
CA SER A 173 -6.93 29.15 6.55
C SER A 173 -7.81 28.21 5.72
N ARG A 174 -8.74 27.52 6.38
CA ARG A 174 -9.75 26.72 5.71
C ARG A 174 -10.68 27.61 4.89
N GLN A 175 -10.97 27.18 3.68
CA GLN A 175 -12.05 27.73 2.87
C GLN A 175 -13.35 27.06 3.26
N GLU A 176 -14.38 27.84 3.52
CA GLU A 176 -15.73 27.34 3.80
C GLU A 176 -16.44 27.06 2.46
N VAL A 177 -16.27 25.84 1.96
CA VAL A 177 -16.91 25.37 0.73
C VAL A 177 -18.08 24.46 1.12
N GLY A 178 -19.31 24.91 0.85
CA GLY A 178 -20.51 24.11 1.10
C GLY A 178 -20.67 22.97 0.09
N VAL A 179 -21.62 22.07 0.39
CA VAL A 179 -22.05 21.05 -0.56
C VAL A 179 -22.85 21.72 -1.69
N LYS A 180 -22.43 21.55 -2.93
CA LYS A 180 -23.16 22.07 -4.11
C LYS A 180 -24.49 21.34 -4.25
N GLU A 181 -25.50 22.04 -4.78
CA GLU A 181 -26.82 21.46 -5.04
C GLU A 181 -26.68 20.26 -6.03
N TYR A 182 -27.18 19.11 -5.63
CA TYR A 182 -27.27 17.95 -6.50
C TYR A 182 -28.45 18.09 -7.47
N LYS A 183 -28.15 18.07 -8.77
CA LYS A 183 -29.17 18.03 -9.82
C LYS A 183 -29.18 16.66 -10.47
N LYS A 184 -30.34 15.99 -10.44
CA LYS A 184 -30.50 14.69 -11.08
C LYS A 184 -30.26 14.80 -12.58
N ASP A 185 -29.22 14.15 -13.07
CA ASP A 185 -28.91 14.04 -14.50
C ASP A 185 -28.54 12.58 -14.85
N VAL A 186 -29.55 11.84 -15.30
CA VAL A 186 -29.41 10.42 -15.65
C VAL A 186 -28.44 10.22 -16.81
N LYS A 187 -28.40 11.16 -17.78
CA LYS A 187 -27.51 11.06 -18.94
C LYS A 187 -26.05 11.32 -18.58
N LYS A 188 -25.82 12.11 -17.52
CA LYS A 188 -24.49 12.38 -16.99
C LYS A 188 -23.97 11.26 -16.09
N TYR A 189 -24.79 10.77 -15.16
CA TYR A 189 -24.32 9.93 -14.06
C TYR A 189 -24.61 8.43 -14.20
N CYS A 190 -25.41 8.01 -15.20
CA CYS A 190 -25.72 6.58 -15.42
C CYS A 190 -25.02 6.06 -16.68
N MET A 191 -23.90 5.34 -16.48
CA MET A 191 -23.05 4.86 -17.59
C MET A 191 -23.58 3.57 -18.23
N ILE A 192 -24.80 3.63 -18.78
CA ILE A 192 -25.24 2.62 -19.76
C ILE A 192 -24.63 2.92 -21.14
N PRO A 193 -24.49 1.94 -22.05
CA PRO A 193 -23.78 2.12 -23.33
C PRO A 193 -24.26 3.33 -24.15
N GLY A 194 -25.57 3.60 -24.16
CA GLY A 194 -26.13 4.74 -24.88
C GLY A 194 -25.69 6.10 -24.35
N PHE A 195 -25.58 6.23 -23.02
CA PHE A 195 -25.13 7.48 -22.38
C PHE A 195 -23.61 7.59 -22.41
N ALA A 196 -22.88 6.50 -22.21
CA ALA A 196 -21.43 6.48 -22.29
C ALA A 196 -20.92 6.95 -23.66
N LYS A 197 -21.58 6.57 -24.76
CA LYS A 197 -21.28 7.07 -26.12
C LYS A 197 -21.40 8.59 -26.24
N LEU A 198 -22.31 9.23 -25.50
CA LEU A 198 -22.47 10.68 -25.49
C LEU A 198 -21.42 11.37 -24.62
N ARG A 199 -20.95 10.68 -23.56
CA ARG A 199 -19.96 11.22 -22.62
C ARG A 199 -18.53 11.14 -23.17
N HIS A 200 -18.20 10.14 -23.99
CA HIS A 200 -16.86 9.98 -24.54
C HIS A 200 -16.35 11.22 -25.32
N PRO A 201 -17.10 11.79 -26.27
CA PRO A 201 -16.66 13.02 -26.95
C PRO A 201 -16.46 14.19 -25.98
N ILE A 202 -17.25 14.28 -24.91
CA ILE A 202 -17.10 15.33 -23.90
C ILE A 202 -15.78 15.14 -23.12
N LEU A 203 -15.41 13.89 -22.80
CA LEU A 203 -14.12 13.59 -22.17
C LEU A 203 -12.94 13.96 -23.09
N GLU A 204 -13.03 13.67 -24.40
CA GLU A 204 -11.99 14.05 -25.37
C GLU A 204 -11.85 15.57 -25.48
N GLU A 205 -12.96 16.32 -25.46
CA GLU A 205 -12.91 17.78 -25.48
C GLU A 205 -12.31 18.35 -24.16
N LYS A 206 -12.63 17.77 -23.02
CA LYS A 206 -11.98 18.11 -21.76
C LYS A 206 -10.47 17.89 -21.84
N LEU A 207 -10.02 16.77 -22.44
CA LEU A 207 -8.60 16.47 -22.60
C LEU A 207 -7.88 17.51 -23.47
N LYS A 208 -8.50 18.04 -24.53
CA LYS A 208 -7.92 19.13 -25.33
C LYS A 208 -7.71 20.40 -24.49
N ARG A 209 -8.75 20.81 -23.75
CA ARG A 209 -8.67 21.97 -22.86
C ARG A 209 -7.60 21.77 -21.76
N LEU A 210 -7.47 20.55 -21.23
CA LEU A 210 -6.44 20.21 -20.24
C LEU A 210 -5.02 20.28 -20.82
N ARG A 211 -4.81 19.96 -22.11
CA ARG A 211 -3.53 20.16 -22.80
C ARG A 211 -3.15 21.64 -22.88
N GLU A 212 -4.11 22.49 -23.26
CA GLU A 212 -3.91 23.95 -23.30
C GLU A 212 -3.63 24.50 -21.90
N LEU A 213 -4.34 24.00 -20.88
CA LEU A 213 -4.08 24.35 -19.50
C LEU A 213 -2.66 23.94 -19.07
N SER A 214 -2.21 22.73 -19.39
CA SER A 214 -0.90 22.22 -19.01
C SER A 214 0.23 23.11 -19.52
N ASP A 215 0.12 23.59 -20.78
CA ASP A 215 1.08 24.51 -21.38
C ASP A 215 1.12 25.90 -20.71
N ASN A 216 0.08 26.27 -19.97
CA ASN A 216 -0.05 27.56 -19.29
C ASN A 216 -0.14 27.44 -17.77
N SER A 217 -0.04 26.23 -17.24
CA SER A 217 -0.20 25.95 -15.82
C SER A 217 0.94 26.59 -15.00
N PRO A 218 0.64 27.29 -13.91
CA PRO A 218 1.67 27.80 -13.00
C PRO A 218 2.44 26.68 -12.28
N LEU A 219 1.97 25.44 -12.35
CA LEU A 219 2.64 24.28 -11.79
C LEU A 219 3.80 23.78 -12.66
N ASN A 220 3.78 24.09 -13.97
CA ASN A 220 4.84 23.77 -14.92
C ASN A 220 5.75 24.98 -15.08
N GLN A 221 6.97 24.90 -14.55
CA GLN A 221 7.86 26.06 -14.41
C GLN A 221 9.19 25.86 -15.11
N ILE A 222 9.60 26.85 -15.90
CA ILE A 222 10.96 26.93 -16.41
C ILE A 222 11.79 27.76 -15.41
N ILE A 223 12.86 27.15 -14.92
CA ILE A 223 13.83 27.77 -14.00
C ILE A 223 15.15 27.88 -14.77
N TRP A 224 15.49 29.07 -15.19
CA TRP A 224 16.71 29.32 -15.97
C TRP A 224 17.94 29.35 -15.09
N GLY A 225 18.96 28.61 -15.48
CA GLY A 225 20.34 28.64 -15.03
C GLY A 225 21.26 28.58 -16.25
N ASP A 226 22.30 27.75 -16.18
CA ASP A 226 23.18 27.50 -17.36
C ASP A 226 22.42 26.72 -18.42
N LYS A 227 22.41 27.22 -19.64
CA LYS A 227 21.68 26.61 -20.77
C LYS A 227 22.45 25.51 -21.49
N ARG A 228 23.71 25.26 -21.12
CA ARG A 228 24.44 24.10 -21.63
C ARG A 228 23.79 22.78 -21.24
N ILE A 229 23.14 22.75 -20.07
CA ILE A 229 22.41 21.58 -19.59
C ILE A 229 20.97 21.98 -19.28
N GLY A 230 20.03 21.34 -19.94
CA GLY A 230 18.60 21.40 -19.65
C GLY A 230 18.11 20.10 -19.03
N ILE A 231 17.27 20.20 -17.99
CA ILE A 231 16.72 19.05 -17.29
C ILE A 231 15.21 19.18 -17.25
N ILE A 232 14.50 18.21 -17.85
CA ILE A 232 13.05 18.05 -17.67
C ILE A 232 12.84 17.01 -16.56
N THR A 233 12.01 17.33 -15.56
CA THR A 233 11.84 16.49 -14.38
C THR A 233 10.52 16.79 -13.65
N SER A 234 10.06 15.87 -12.81
CA SER A 234 8.87 16.00 -11.95
C SER A 234 9.14 15.42 -10.56
N GLY A 235 8.23 15.70 -9.63
CA GLY A 235 8.27 15.13 -8.29
C GLY A 235 9.61 15.28 -7.58
N ILE A 236 9.97 14.28 -6.78
CA ILE A 236 11.22 14.29 -5.99
C ILE A 236 12.48 14.34 -6.86
N SER A 237 12.43 13.85 -8.10
CA SER A 237 13.56 13.89 -9.02
C SER A 237 14.02 15.32 -9.31
N PHE A 238 13.10 16.30 -9.25
CA PHE A 238 13.47 17.72 -9.32
C PHE A 238 14.38 18.14 -8.16
N GLN A 239 14.06 17.74 -6.93
CA GLN A 239 14.86 18.09 -5.76
C GLN A 239 16.27 17.49 -5.85
N HIS A 240 16.37 16.23 -6.29
CA HIS A 240 17.67 15.56 -6.48
C HIS A 240 18.51 16.24 -7.57
N ALA A 241 17.89 16.58 -8.71
CA ALA A 241 18.58 17.28 -9.78
C ALA A 241 19.04 18.69 -9.35
N ARG A 242 18.18 19.41 -8.62
CA ARG A 242 18.47 20.77 -8.11
C ARG A 242 19.58 20.77 -7.05
N GLU A 243 19.60 19.76 -6.18
CA GLU A 243 20.68 19.60 -5.19
C GLU A 243 22.04 19.41 -5.84
N VAL A 244 22.10 18.61 -6.91
CA VAL A 244 23.35 18.27 -7.60
C VAL A 244 23.85 19.43 -8.48
N MET A 245 22.97 20.04 -9.27
CA MET A 245 23.37 20.98 -10.31
C MET A 245 23.18 22.45 -9.92
N GLY A 246 22.29 22.76 -8.98
CA GLY A 246 22.01 24.13 -8.60
C GLY A 246 21.69 25.01 -9.82
N ASP A 247 22.42 26.11 -9.99
CA ASP A 247 22.31 27.04 -11.13
C ASP A 247 23.19 26.64 -12.33
N ALA A 248 23.92 25.51 -12.24
CA ALA A 248 24.73 24.98 -13.35
C ALA A 248 23.89 24.25 -14.41
N ALA A 249 22.58 24.17 -14.24
CA ALA A 249 21.63 23.67 -15.22
C ALA A 249 20.36 24.52 -15.25
N SER A 250 19.62 24.45 -16.34
CA SER A 250 18.26 24.98 -16.48
C SER A 250 17.27 23.84 -16.28
N TYR A 251 16.07 24.13 -15.77
CA TYR A 251 15.06 23.12 -15.47
C TYR A 251 13.72 23.46 -16.08
N LEU A 252 13.06 22.45 -16.65
CA LEU A 252 11.61 22.44 -16.83
C LEU A 252 11.04 21.51 -15.76
N LYS A 253 10.53 22.10 -14.69
CA LYS A 253 9.87 21.40 -13.60
C LYS A 253 8.41 21.18 -13.96
N ILE A 254 7.99 19.94 -14.06
CA ILE A 254 6.62 19.54 -14.41
C ILE A 254 5.86 19.21 -13.13
N GLY A 255 4.88 20.03 -12.77
CA GLY A 255 3.97 19.82 -11.65
C GLY A 255 2.63 19.24 -12.08
N MET A 256 2.22 19.48 -13.36
CA MET A 256 1.11 18.79 -14.00
C MET A 256 1.66 17.76 -14.97
N SER A 257 1.79 16.50 -14.50
CA SER A 257 2.45 15.42 -15.25
C SER A 257 1.53 14.72 -16.27
N PHE A 258 0.22 14.98 -16.25
CA PHE A 258 -0.69 14.63 -17.32
C PHE A 258 -1.84 15.64 -17.43
N PRO A 259 -2.14 16.12 -18.67
CA PRO A 259 -1.33 16.00 -19.88
C PRO A 259 0.01 16.73 -19.76
N LEU A 260 1.04 16.21 -20.44
CA LEU A 260 2.36 16.88 -20.47
C LEU A 260 2.32 18.17 -21.30
N PRO A 261 3.06 19.23 -20.90
CA PRO A 261 3.05 20.55 -21.56
C PRO A 261 3.92 20.55 -22.83
N GLU A 262 3.32 20.19 -23.97
CA GLU A 262 4.05 20.01 -25.23
C GLU A 262 4.78 21.28 -25.67
N ARG A 263 4.10 22.43 -25.64
CA ARG A 263 4.67 23.70 -26.05
C ARG A 263 5.86 24.09 -25.18
N LEU A 264 5.72 24.02 -23.87
CA LEU A 264 6.83 24.32 -22.93
C LEU A 264 8.01 23.37 -23.13
N ILE A 265 7.76 22.07 -23.36
CA ILE A 265 8.83 21.10 -23.62
C ILE A 265 9.59 21.47 -24.90
N ARG A 266 8.92 21.86 -25.99
CA ARG A 266 9.56 22.27 -27.24
C ARG A 266 10.37 23.56 -27.06
N GLU A 267 9.78 24.57 -26.41
CA GLU A 267 10.44 25.86 -26.13
C GLU A 267 11.70 25.65 -25.26
N PHE A 268 11.59 24.84 -24.20
CA PHE A 268 12.71 24.55 -23.31
C PHE A 268 13.81 23.79 -24.03
N ALA A 269 13.46 22.73 -24.78
CA ALA A 269 14.43 21.92 -25.51
C ALA A 269 15.22 22.71 -26.56
N GLN A 270 14.59 23.69 -27.24
CA GLN A 270 15.27 24.57 -28.20
C GLN A 270 16.24 25.58 -27.53
N ALA A 271 16.07 25.84 -26.25
CA ALA A 271 16.83 26.86 -25.54
C ALA A 271 18.08 26.30 -24.84
N VAL A 272 18.29 24.98 -24.85
CA VAL A 272 19.39 24.29 -24.16
C VAL A 272 20.24 23.48 -25.15
N GLU A 273 21.53 23.25 -24.80
CA GLU A 273 22.43 22.51 -25.69
C GLU A 273 22.29 21.01 -25.54
N VAL A 274 22.23 20.50 -24.31
CA VAL A 274 22.06 19.09 -23.99
C VAL A 274 20.84 18.94 -23.10
N LEU A 275 19.92 18.06 -23.49
CA LEU A 275 18.68 17.82 -22.76
C LEU A 275 18.71 16.48 -22.04
N TYR A 276 18.46 16.53 -20.73
CA TYR A 276 18.24 15.35 -19.89
C TYR A 276 16.78 15.26 -19.46
N VAL A 277 16.28 14.02 -19.32
CA VAL A 277 15.02 13.72 -18.62
C VAL A 277 15.35 12.91 -17.39
N ILE A 278 15.04 13.44 -16.21
CA ILE A 278 15.31 12.79 -14.93
C ILE A 278 13.98 12.49 -14.25
N GLU A 279 13.64 11.23 -14.17
CA GLU A 279 12.38 10.72 -13.61
C GLU A 279 12.59 9.36 -12.95
N GLU A 280 11.79 9.02 -11.95
CA GLU A 280 11.76 7.69 -11.34
C GLU A 280 10.90 6.74 -12.17
N ASN A 281 11.05 5.44 -11.94
CA ASN A 281 10.31 4.36 -12.60
C ASN A 281 10.47 4.35 -14.12
N GLU A 282 9.38 4.32 -14.86
CA GLU A 282 9.32 4.15 -16.30
C GLU A 282 9.71 5.41 -17.09
N PRO A 283 10.15 5.30 -18.37
CA PRO A 283 10.47 6.43 -19.23
C PRO A 283 9.20 7.14 -19.73
N TYR A 284 8.37 7.67 -18.83
CA TYR A 284 7.10 8.29 -19.13
C TYR A 284 7.26 9.66 -19.82
N ILE A 285 8.02 10.57 -19.17
CA ILE A 285 8.32 11.91 -19.73
C ILE A 285 9.26 11.77 -20.92
N GLU A 286 10.29 10.94 -20.78
CA GLU A 286 11.26 10.68 -21.85
C GLU A 286 10.59 10.17 -23.14
N THR A 287 9.67 9.23 -23.02
CA THR A 287 8.94 8.67 -24.15
C THR A 287 8.12 9.75 -24.87
N PHE A 288 7.46 10.62 -24.11
CA PHE A 288 6.72 11.74 -24.68
C PHE A 288 7.65 12.73 -25.37
N VAL A 289 8.76 13.14 -24.75
CA VAL A 289 9.77 14.04 -25.34
C VAL A 289 10.31 13.47 -26.65
N LYS A 290 10.69 12.19 -26.65
CA LYS A 290 11.16 11.49 -27.86
C LYS A 290 10.07 11.41 -28.95
N SER A 291 8.80 11.25 -28.58
CA SER A 291 7.67 11.23 -29.52
C SER A 291 7.46 12.56 -30.26
N LEU A 292 7.92 13.67 -29.66
CA LEU A 292 7.93 15.00 -30.27
C LEU A 292 9.08 15.22 -31.27
N GLY A 293 9.93 14.21 -31.49
CA GLY A 293 11.15 14.30 -32.31
C GLY A 293 12.32 15.00 -31.62
N ILE A 294 12.29 15.14 -30.30
CA ILE A 294 13.33 15.80 -29.50
C ILE A 294 14.28 14.75 -28.95
N SER A 295 15.58 14.93 -29.20
CA SER A 295 16.63 14.08 -28.62
C SER A 295 16.86 14.43 -27.15
N CYS A 296 16.88 13.45 -26.30
CA CYS A 296 17.18 13.62 -24.87
C CYS A 296 17.90 12.40 -24.31
N ILE A 297 18.62 12.58 -23.20
CA ILE A 297 19.28 11.54 -22.43
C ILE A 297 18.39 11.26 -21.22
N GLY A 298 17.92 10.02 -21.07
CA GLY A 298 17.03 9.62 -19.99
C GLY A 298 17.46 8.28 -19.38
N LYS A 299 16.62 7.24 -19.51
CA LYS A 299 16.87 5.92 -18.91
C LYS A 299 18.09 5.18 -19.43
N ASP A 300 18.65 5.60 -20.55
CA ASP A 300 19.97 5.11 -20.99
C ASP A 300 21.09 5.48 -20.00
N ALA A 301 20.93 6.58 -19.24
CA ALA A 301 21.88 7.05 -18.26
C ALA A 301 21.41 6.88 -16.80
N PHE A 302 20.10 6.85 -16.56
CA PHE A 302 19.49 6.72 -15.25
C PHE A 302 18.79 5.38 -15.08
N PRO A 303 18.84 4.74 -13.88
CA PRO A 303 18.21 3.44 -13.67
C PRO A 303 16.68 3.50 -13.84
N VAL A 304 16.11 2.40 -14.33
CA VAL A 304 14.66 2.17 -14.36
C VAL A 304 14.18 1.64 -13.01
N CYS A 305 14.95 0.73 -12.41
CA CYS A 305 14.59 0.10 -11.14
C CYS A 305 15.17 0.88 -9.95
N GLY A 306 14.39 0.95 -8.89
CA GLY A 306 14.81 1.59 -7.65
C GLY A 306 14.52 3.10 -7.60
N GLU A 307 14.68 3.68 -6.43
CA GLU A 307 14.53 5.13 -6.27
C GLU A 307 15.77 5.89 -6.77
N LEU A 308 15.55 7.10 -7.27
CA LEU A 308 16.62 8.03 -7.53
C LEU A 308 17.08 8.70 -6.21
N ASN A 309 18.33 9.16 -6.22
CA ASN A 309 18.91 9.98 -5.16
C ASN A 309 19.97 10.93 -5.75
N PRO A 310 20.43 11.93 -4.99
CA PRO A 310 21.43 12.87 -5.47
C PRO A 310 22.73 12.20 -5.95
N GLU A 311 23.15 11.10 -5.33
CA GLU A 311 24.37 10.39 -5.71
C GLU A 311 24.28 9.77 -7.11
N ILE A 312 23.12 9.17 -7.44
CA ILE A 312 22.85 8.61 -8.78
C ILE A 312 22.87 9.72 -9.83
N VAL A 313 22.20 10.85 -9.54
CA VAL A 313 22.16 12.00 -10.43
C VAL A 313 23.56 12.60 -10.61
N GLN A 314 24.32 12.70 -9.53
CA GLN A 314 25.69 13.25 -9.55
C GLN A 314 26.65 12.40 -10.40
N ARG A 315 26.55 11.07 -10.33
CA ARG A 315 27.38 10.18 -11.16
C ARG A 315 27.20 10.41 -12.65
N VAL A 316 26.00 10.81 -13.07
CA VAL A 316 25.68 11.04 -14.49
C VAL A 316 26.03 12.48 -14.89
N LEU A 317 25.61 13.47 -14.11
CA LEU A 317 25.70 14.89 -14.49
C LEU A 317 27.02 15.56 -14.10
N SER A 318 27.69 15.08 -13.05
CA SER A 318 28.92 15.69 -12.50
C SER A 318 29.84 14.60 -11.92
N PRO A 319 30.32 13.63 -12.73
CA PRO A 319 31.11 12.51 -12.23
C PRO A 319 32.43 12.95 -11.57
N GLU A 320 32.96 14.09 -11.96
CA GLU A 320 34.17 14.70 -11.37
C GLU A 320 33.98 15.18 -9.92
N LYS A 321 32.73 15.43 -9.51
CA LYS A 321 32.36 15.82 -8.15
C LYS A 321 31.90 14.65 -7.29
N ALA A 322 32.00 13.43 -7.84
CA ALA A 322 31.50 12.25 -7.13
C ALA A 322 32.12 12.15 -5.73
N THR A 323 31.27 11.97 -4.72
CA THR A 323 31.68 11.85 -3.33
C THR A 323 32.66 10.68 -3.18
N LYS A 324 33.82 10.90 -2.55
CA LYS A 324 34.74 9.81 -2.25
C LYS A 324 34.08 8.85 -1.28
N THR A 325 33.71 7.69 -1.76
CA THR A 325 33.21 6.61 -0.91
C THR A 325 34.41 5.93 -0.25
N TYR A 326 34.36 5.82 1.08
CA TYR A 326 35.33 4.98 1.80
C TYR A 326 34.80 3.56 1.80
N ALA A 327 35.52 2.65 1.13
CA ALA A 327 35.24 1.23 1.24
C ALA A 327 35.55 0.80 2.68
N VAL A 328 34.55 0.39 3.41
CA VAL A 328 34.71 -0.19 4.75
C VAL A 328 34.63 -1.71 4.55
N ASP A 329 35.72 -2.40 4.82
CA ASP A 329 35.80 -3.88 4.74
C ASP A 329 35.14 -4.51 5.98
N VAL A 330 33.85 -4.21 6.18
CA VAL A 330 33.02 -4.78 7.24
C VAL A 330 31.81 -5.43 6.60
N GLN A 331 31.71 -6.74 6.72
CA GLN A 331 30.49 -7.46 6.35
C GLN A 331 29.39 -7.14 7.35
N VAL A 332 28.45 -6.28 6.95
CA VAL A 332 27.25 -6.00 7.75
C VAL A 332 26.29 -7.19 7.60
N PRO A 333 25.88 -7.84 8.70
CA PRO A 333 24.92 -8.92 8.62
C PRO A 333 23.57 -8.41 8.11
N SER A 334 22.98 -9.13 7.18
CA SER A 334 21.60 -8.88 6.73
C SER A 334 20.63 -8.99 7.90
N ARG A 335 19.70 -8.02 8.00
CA ARG A 335 18.63 -8.00 9.01
C ARG A 335 17.27 -7.95 8.35
N PRO A 336 16.83 -9.05 7.71
CA PRO A 336 15.51 -9.08 7.08
C PRO A 336 14.42 -8.87 8.13
N PRO A 337 13.25 -8.33 7.76
CA PRO A 337 12.12 -8.23 8.65
C PRO A 337 11.71 -9.63 9.15
N VAL A 338 11.28 -9.73 10.40
CA VAL A 338 10.82 -10.98 11.01
C VAL A 338 9.51 -10.75 11.77
N LEU A 339 8.74 -11.82 11.97
CA LEU A 339 7.57 -11.75 12.84
C LEU A 339 7.99 -11.32 14.26
N CYS A 340 7.22 -10.46 14.89
CA CYS A 340 7.50 -9.91 16.22
C CYS A 340 7.62 -11.02 17.29
N ALA A 341 8.30 -10.74 18.41
CA ALA A 341 8.24 -11.62 19.58
C ALA A 341 6.78 -11.74 20.06
N GLY A 342 6.31 -12.97 20.23
CA GLY A 342 4.93 -13.26 20.58
C GLY A 342 3.91 -12.98 19.47
N CYS A 343 4.32 -12.83 18.22
CA CYS A 343 3.37 -12.73 17.11
C CYS A 343 2.44 -13.96 17.06
N PRO A 344 1.10 -13.76 17.02
CA PRO A 344 0.17 -14.88 17.00
C PRO A 344 0.29 -15.76 15.74
N HIS A 345 0.66 -15.19 14.60
CA HIS A 345 0.80 -15.94 13.35
C HIS A 345 1.85 -17.04 13.42
N ARG A 346 2.81 -16.92 14.33
CA ARG A 346 3.94 -17.83 14.47
C ARG A 346 3.52 -19.27 14.78
N GLY A 347 2.52 -19.47 15.64
CA GLY A 347 2.02 -20.80 15.99
C GLY A 347 1.44 -21.54 14.78
N ILE A 348 0.67 -20.84 13.96
CA ILE A 348 0.08 -21.39 12.72
C ILE A 348 1.18 -21.82 11.75
N PHE A 349 2.13 -20.94 11.42
CA PHE A 349 3.21 -21.26 10.48
C PHE A 349 4.14 -22.35 11.00
N TYR A 350 4.41 -22.36 12.31
CA TYR A 350 5.16 -23.44 12.92
C TYR A 350 4.47 -24.80 12.76
N ALA A 351 3.15 -24.85 12.86
CA ALA A 351 2.38 -26.06 12.66
C ALA A 351 2.25 -26.43 11.17
N LEU A 352 1.97 -25.47 10.30
CA LEU A 352 1.82 -25.65 8.84
C LEU A 352 3.06 -26.25 8.16
N ARG A 353 4.27 -25.86 8.57
CA ARG A 353 5.52 -26.37 8.00
C ARG A 353 5.68 -27.89 8.08
N LYS A 354 4.84 -28.60 8.83
CA LYS A 354 4.83 -30.07 8.92
C LYS A 354 4.23 -30.71 7.68
N TYR A 355 3.34 -30.01 6.96
CA TYR A 355 2.63 -30.48 5.78
C TYR A 355 3.43 -30.20 4.52
N LYS A 356 4.55 -30.93 4.35
CA LYS A 356 5.49 -30.71 3.22
C LYS A 356 4.91 -31.08 1.86
N ASP A 357 3.90 -31.92 1.84
CA ASP A 357 3.24 -32.39 0.61
C ASP A 357 2.04 -31.52 0.23
N ALA A 358 1.68 -30.54 1.06
CA ALA A 358 0.64 -29.55 0.77
C ALA A 358 1.25 -28.30 0.12
N VAL A 359 0.42 -27.59 -0.66
CA VAL A 359 0.74 -26.25 -1.15
C VAL A 359 0.06 -25.20 -0.26
N ILE A 360 0.80 -24.17 0.11
CA ILE A 360 0.31 -23.10 0.97
C ILE A 360 0.33 -21.80 0.16
N THR A 361 -0.85 -21.37 -0.30
CA THR A 361 -1.02 -20.08 -0.99
C THR A 361 -1.20 -18.98 0.04
N GLY A 362 -0.27 -18.04 0.06
CA GLY A 362 -0.24 -16.93 0.99
C GLY A 362 -0.84 -15.64 0.43
N ASP A 363 -0.87 -14.63 1.27
CA ASP A 363 -1.43 -13.33 0.97
C ASP A 363 -0.56 -12.20 1.57
N ILE A 364 -0.94 -10.94 1.32
CA ILE A 364 -0.18 -9.75 1.72
C ILE A 364 -0.56 -9.31 3.14
N GLY A 365 0.43 -9.24 4.02
CA GLY A 365 0.31 -8.79 5.41
C GLY A 365 1.53 -9.19 6.23
N CYS A 366 1.53 -8.95 7.55
CA CYS A 366 2.61 -9.41 8.44
C CYS A 366 2.91 -10.91 8.29
N TYR A 367 1.90 -11.69 7.99
CA TYR A 367 1.99 -13.13 7.80
C TYR A 367 2.73 -13.54 6.51
N SER A 368 2.96 -12.64 5.56
CA SER A 368 3.86 -12.92 4.43
C SER A 368 5.28 -13.27 4.89
N LEU A 369 5.68 -12.81 6.08
CA LEU A 369 6.96 -13.18 6.69
C LEU A 369 7.05 -14.67 7.09
N GLY A 370 5.96 -15.43 7.01
CA GLY A 370 5.94 -16.88 7.12
C GLY A 370 6.71 -17.61 6.01
N ILE A 371 6.97 -16.94 4.90
CA ILE A 371 7.84 -17.42 3.80
C ILE A 371 9.28 -17.62 4.27
N LEU A 372 9.75 -16.75 5.17
CA LEU A 372 11.16 -16.68 5.56
C LEU A 372 11.56 -17.82 6.52
N PRO A 373 12.84 -18.26 6.45
CA PRO A 373 13.39 -19.19 7.44
C PRO A 373 13.24 -18.65 8.86
N PRO A 374 13.03 -19.53 9.84
CA PRO A 374 12.97 -20.99 9.80
C PRO A 374 11.55 -21.54 9.59
N LEU A 375 10.56 -20.70 9.29
CA LEU A 375 9.16 -21.12 9.12
C LEU A 375 8.95 -21.80 7.77
N ASN A 376 9.31 -21.15 6.67
CA ASN A 376 9.20 -21.67 5.29
C ASN A 376 7.81 -22.31 5.05
N ALA A 377 6.74 -21.61 5.43
CA ALA A 377 5.39 -22.16 5.47
C ALA A 377 4.43 -21.38 4.56
N THR A 378 4.92 -20.93 3.40
CA THR A 378 4.13 -20.31 2.34
C THR A 378 4.87 -20.51 1.02
N ASP A 379 4.17 -20.95 -0.02
CA ASP A 379 4.77 -21.30 -1.32
C ASP A 379 4.55 -20.22 -2.37
N THR A 380 3.44 -19.49 -2.31
CA THR A 380 3.12 -18.43 -3.29
C THR A 380 2.52 -17.21 -2.60
N LEU A 381 2.74 -16.03 -3.21
CA LEU A 381 2.19 -14.77 -2.78
C LEU A 381 2.06 -13.85 -4.00
N ILE A 382 0.83 -13.41 -4.32
CA ILE A 382 0.54 -12.63 -5.53
C ILE A 382 0.07 -11.21 -5.16
N CYS A 383 -1.14 -11.11 -4.61
CA CYS A 383 -1.76 -9.83 -4.22
C CYS A 383 -2.77 -10.07 -3.09
N MET A 384 -3.33 -8.99 -2.53
CA MET A 384 -4.36 -9.09 -1.49
C MET A 384 -5.59 -9.85 -2.00
N GLY A 385 -6.01 -10.89 -1.25
CA GLY A 385 -7.13 -11.78 -1.58
C GLY A 385 -6.74 -13.03 -2.36
N ALA A 386 -5.54 -13.07 -2.96
CA ALA A 386 -5.10 -14.18 -3.79
C ALA A 386 -4.83 -15.48 -3.00
N GLY A 387 -4.65 -15.41 -1.70
CA GLY A 387 -4.42 -16.60 -0.87
C GLY A 387 -5.51 -17.65 -1.00
N ILE A 388 -6.78 -17.25 -1.14
CA ILE A 388 -7.88 -18.19 -1.43
C ILE A 388 -8.00 -18.48 -2.92
N SER A 389 -8.13 -17.45 -3.76
CA SER A 389 -8.43 -17.63 -5.19
C SER A 389 -7.32 -18.34 -5.96
N ALA A 390 -6.04 -18.04 -5.70
CA ALA A 390 -4.93 -18.79 -6.26
C ALA A 390 -4.93 -20.25 -5.76
N GLY A 391 -5.28 -20.46 -4.49
CA GLY A 391 -5.44 -21.81 -3.92
C GLY A 391 -6.48 -22.65 -4.64
N ILE A 392 -7.63 -22.07 -5.03
CA ILE A 392 -8.62 -22.74 -5.88
C ILE A 392 -7.97 -23.14 -7.21
N GLY A 393 -7.21 -22.25 -7.85
CA GLY A 393 -6.51 -22.54 -9.09
C GLY A 393 -5.53 -23.72 -8.98
N PHE A 394 -4.75 -23.77 -7.90
CA PHE A 394 -3.85 -24.91 -7.61
C PHE A 394 -4.65 -26.21 -7.44
N GLU A 395 -5.70 -26.19 -6.62
CA GLU A 395 -6.54 -27.37 -6.38
C GLU A 395 -7.13 -27.92 -7.68
N LYS A 396 -7.70 -27.04 -8.53
CA LYS A 396 -8.28 -27.45 -9.82
C LYS A 396 -7.22 -28.00 -10.78
N ALA A 397 -6.03 -27.39 -10.83
CA ALA A 397 -4.91 -27.86 -11.67
C ALA A 397 -4.44 -29.25 -11.22
N PHE A 398 -4.31 -29.48 -9.91
CA PHE A 398 -3.92 -30.78 -9.38
C PHE A 398 -4.98 -31.86 -9.64
N ALA A 399 -6.26 -31.52 -9.51
CA ALA A 399 -7.35 -32.41 -9.84
C ALA A 399 -7.33 -32.86 -11.32
N GLN A 400 -7.07 -31.94 -12.25
CA GLN A 400 -6.89 -32.28 -13.69
C GLN A 400 -5.68 -33.18 -13.95
N ALA A 401 -4.65 -33.07 -13.12
CA ALA A 401 -3.45 -33.91 -13.20
C ALA A 401 -3.57 -35.22 -12.41
N ASN A 402 -4.76 -35.54 -11.86
CA ASN A 402 -4.98 -36.68 -10.95
C ASN A 402 -4.02 -36.72 -9.76
N ARG A 403 -3.69 -35.54 -9.22
CA ARG A 403 -2.86 -35.39 -8.01
C ARG A 403 -3.78 -35.01 -6.84
N ASP A 404 -3.71 -35.77 -5.76
CA ASP A 404 -4.43 -35.46 -4.51
C ASP A 404 -3.52 -34.66 -3.57
N THR A 405 -3.13 -33.46 -4.03
CA THR A 405 -2.30 -32.53 -3.25
C THR A 405 -3.18 -31.56 -2.51
N LYS A 406 -3.10 -31.53 -1.18
CA LYS A 406 -3.83 -30.58 -0.36
C LYS A 406 -3.34 -29.15 -0.56
N VAL A 407 -4.29 -28.21 -0.59
CA VAL A 407 -3.99 -26.78 -0.69
C VAL A 407 -4.55 -26.05 0.53
N PHE A 408 -3.73 -25.21 1.15
CA PHE A 408 -4.14 -24.26 2.18
C PHE A 408 -4.04 -22.84 1.65
N GLY A 409 -5.13 -22.08 1.74
CA GLY A 409 -5.14 -20.64 1.50
C GLY A 409 -4.98 -19.89 2.83
N VAL A 410 -3.98 -19.03 2.96
CA VAL A 410 -3.70 -18.30 4.22
C VAL A 410 -3.80 -16.81 3.99
N MET A 411 -4.60 -16.10 4.81
CA MET A 411 -4.72 -14.64 4.77
C MET A 411 -5.03 -14.05 6.14
N GLY A 412 -4.88 -12.74 6.28
CA GLY A 412 -5.27 -12.00 7.49
C GLY A 412 -6.75 -11.62 7.49
N ASP A 413 -7.24 -11.16 8.64
CA ASP A 413 -8.59 -10.64 8.84
C ASP A 413 -8.91 -9.44 7.94
N SER A 414 -8.07 -8.42 7.93
CA SER A 414 -8.25 -7.25 7.06
C SER A 414 -8.29 -7.63 5.57
N THR A 415 -7.41 -8.53 5.12
CA THR A 415 -7.41 -9.04 3.74
C THR A 415 -8.66 -9.89 3.45
N PHE A 416 -9.17 -10.62 4.43
CA PHE A 416 -10.43 -11.35 4.29
C PHE A 416 -11.59 -10.39 4.01
N PHE A 417 -11.68 -9.29 4.74
CA PHE A 417 -12.69 -8.25 4.46
C PHE A 417 -12.42 -7.50 3.15
N HIS A 418 -11.16 -7.32 2.77
CA HIS A 418 -10.79 -6.62 1.53
C HIS A 418 -11.26 -7.36 0.28
N SER A 419 -10.93 -8.62 0.13
CA SER A 419 -11.25 -9.44 -1.06
C SER A 419 -11.45 -10.94 -0.76
N GLY A 420 -11.14 -11.40 0.45
CA GLY A 420 -11.22 -12.81 0.80
C GLY A 420 -12.66 -13.35 0.85
N ILE A 421 -13.64 -12.50 1.20
CA ILE A 421 -15.06 -12.91 1.24
C ILE A 421 -15.52 -13.36 -0.15
N THR A 422 -15.24 -12.60 -1.19
CA THR A 422 -15.62 -12.95 -2.56
C THR A 422 -14.91 -14.21 -3.03
N SER A 423 -13.64 -14.39 -2.68
CA SER A 423 -12.88 -15.61 -2.98
C SER A 423 -13.42 -16.84 -2.22
N LEU A 424 -13.91 -16.66 -0.99
CA LEU A 424 -14.53 -17.76 -0.23
C LEU A 424 -15.89 -18.16 -0.83
N ILE A 425 -16.68 -17.19 -1.29
CA ILE A 425 -17.93 -17.45 -2.04
C ILE A 425 -17.61 -18.30 -3.28
N ASP A 426 -16.58 -17.92 -4.04
CA ASP A 426 -16.15 -18.64 -5.24
C ASP A 426 -15.70 -20.09 -4.91
N ALA A 427 -14.94 -20.27 -3.82
CA ALA A 427 -14.54 -21.59 -3.34
C ALA A 427 -15.73 -22.50 -3.02
N VAL A 428 -16.74 -21.97 -2.31
CA VAL A 428 -17.95 -22.73 -1.96
C VAL A 428 -18.80 -23.01 -3.19
N TYR A 429 -19.06 -21.99 -4.02
CA TYR A 429 -19.87 -22.11 -5.23
C TYR A 429 -19.31 -23.15 -6.19
N ASN A 430 -17.98 -23.17 -6.38
CA ASN A 430 -17.28 -24.08 -7.27
C ASN A 430 -16.81 -25.40 -6.58
N ARG A 431 -17.30 -25.67 -5.36
CA ARG A 431 -17.04 -26.92 -4.61
C ARG A 431 -15.54 -27.24 -4.52
N SER A 432 -14.74 -26.24 -4.13
CA SER A 432 -13.31 -26.43 -3.93
C SER A 432 -13.05 -27.26 -2.67
N LYS A 433 -11.99 -28.09 -2.71
CA LYS A 433 -11.49 -28.82 -1.53
C LYS A 433 -10.49 -28.00 -0.71
N LEU A 434 -10.39 -26.69 -1.00
CA LEU A 434 -9.46 -25.78 -0.35
C LEU A 434 -9.74 -25.65 1.15
N SER A 435 -8.68 -25.65 1.96
CA SER A 435 -8.77 -25.27 3.36
C SER A 435 -8.22 -23.86 3.56
N VAL A 436 -9.04 -22.99 4.13
CA VAL A 436 -8.74 -21.57 4.33
C VAL A 436 -8.34 -21.33 5.79
N ILE A 437 -7.26 -20.62 6.01
CA ILE A 437 -6.79 -20.20 7.33
C ILE A 437 -6.82 -18.67 7.39
N ILE A 438 -7.71 -18.12 8.22
CA ILE A 438 -7.86 -16.69 8.43
C ILE A 438 -7.17 -16.33 9.75
N LEU A 439 -6.14 -15.52 9.65
CA LEU A 439 -5.31 -15.07 10.77
C LEU A 439 -5.90 -13.79 11.37
N ASP A 440 -6.88 -13.94 12.27
CA ASP A 440 -7.57 -12.83 12.94
C ASP A 440 -6.70 -12.28 14.09
N ASN A 441 -5.95 -11.22 13.80
CA ASN A 441 -5.14 -10.51 14.78
C ASN A 441 -5.77 -9.19 15.24
N ARG A 442 -7.01 -8.92 14.87
CA ARG A 442 -7.83 -7.79 15.30
C ARG A 442 -7.26 -6.43 14.91
N THR A 443 -6.54 -6.33 13.77
CA THR A 443 -6.00 -5.07 13.29
C THR A 443 -5.32 -5.20 11.93
N THR A 444 -5.31 -4.17 11.12
CA THR A 444 -4.47 -4.04 9.93
C THR A 444 -3.05 -3.65 10.38
N ALA A 445 -2.28 -4.64 10.86
CA ALA A 445 -1.07 -4.38 11.62
C ALA A 445 0.11 -3.86 10.78
N MET A 446 0.27 -4.33 9.54
CA MET A 446 1.46 -4.03 8.71
C MET A 446 1.60 -2.55 8.38
N THR A 447 0.51 -1.84 8.22
CA THR A 447 0.44 -0.43 7.84
C THR A 447 0.33 0.55 9.01
N GLY A 448 0.28 0.05 10.26
CA GLY A 448 0.27 0.90 11.46
C GLY A 448 -0.84 0.59 12.47
N HIS A 449 -1.45 -0.59 12.42
CA HIS A 449 -2.51 -1.05 13.33
C HIS A 449 -3.86 -0.31 13.14
N GLN A 450 -4.24 -0.08 11.90
CA GLN A 450 -5.55 0.52 11.59
C GLN A 450 -6.69 -0.43 11.94
N GLU A 451 -7.84 0.18 12.24
CA GLU A 451 -9.08 -0.54 12.49
C GLU A 451 -9.62 -1.18 11.20
N ASP A 452 -10.28 -2.33 11.35
CA ASP A 452 -10.98 -3.04 10.30
C ASP A 452 -12.39 -3.49 10.77
N PRO A 453 -13.25 -4.02 9.90
CA PRO A 453 -14.61 -4.41 10.30
C PRO A 453 -14.69 -5.45 11.44
N GLY A 454 -13.63 -6.21 11.69
CA GLY A 454 -13.55 -7.16 12.79
C GLY A 454 -13.25 -6.53 14.15
N THR A 455 -12.75 -5.29 14.21
CA THR A 455 -12.29 -4.66 15.46
C THR A 455 -13.42 -4.06 16.30
N GLY A 456 -14.50 -3.59 15.65
CA GLY A 456 -15.64 -2.95 16.30
C GLY A 456 -15.42 -1.48 16.62
N LYS A 457 -14.48 -0.81 15.94
CA LYS A 457 -14.21 0.64 16.04
C LYS A 457 -14.10 1.27 14.65
N THR A 458 -14.52 2.52 14.54
CA THR A 458 -14.31 3.35 13.34
C THR A 458 -12.94 4.02 13.37
N LEU A 459 -12.55 4.68 12.28
CA LEU A 459 -11.35 5.52 12.23
C LEU A 459 -11.35 6.62 13.32
N SER A 460 -12.50 7.20 13.60
CA SER A 460 -12.67 8.22 14.64
C SER A 460 -12.62 7.67 16.07
N GLY A 461 -12.55 6.32 16.23
CA GLY A 461 -12.57 5.64 17.53
C GLY A 461 -13.97 5.35 18.08
N ASP A 462 -15.03 5.68 17.34
CA ASP A 462 -16.40 5.40 17.75
C ASP A 462 -16.66 3.89 17.74
N VAL A 463 -17.49 3.43 18.70
CA VAL A 463 -17.92 2.03 18.76
C VAL A 463 -18.78 1.69 17.54
N SER A 464 -18.48 0.59 16.90
CA SER A 464 -19.18 0.07 15.72
C SER A 464 -19.50 -1.41 15.87
N THR A 465 -20.24 -1.95 14.92
CA THR A 465 -20.56 -3.37 14.87
C THR A 465 -19.29 -4.19 14.57
N VAL A 466 -19.05 -5.22 15.38
CA VAL A 466 -18.02 -6.23 15.11
C VAL A 466 -18.56 -7.22 14.09
N ILE A 467 -17.90 -7.35 12.95
CA ILE A 467 -18.26 -8.36 11.95
C ILE A 467 -17.51 -9.66 12.26
N ASP A 468 -18.26 -10.75 12.50
CA ASP A 468 -17.67 -12.06 12.84
C ASP A 468 -17.37 -12.87 11.58
N ILE A 469 -16.10 -13.23 11.42
CA ILE A 469 -15.60 -14.00 10.27
C ILE A 469 -16.26 -15.37 10.15
N LYS A 470 -16.54 -16.04 11.26
CA LYS A 470 -17.20 -17.37 11.26
C LYS A 470 -18.63 -17.28 10.76
N GLU A 471 -19.34 -16.23 11.18
CA GLU A 471 -20.71 -16.00 10.72
C GLU A 471 -20.75 -15.73 9.21
N ILE A 472 -19.77 -14.97 8.69
CA ILE A 472 -19.62 -14.80 7.23
C ILE A 472 -19.35 -16.14 6.55
N ALA A 473 -18.39 -16.93 7.05
CA ALA A 473 -18.07 -18.22 6.47
C ALA A 473 -19.30 -19.15 6.43
N ARG A 474 -20.09 -19.15 7.50
CA ARG A 474 -21.36 -19.88 7.54
C ARG A 474 -22.40 -19.35 6.56
N ALA A 475 -22.54 -18.03 6.49
CA ALA A 475 -23.52 -17.37 5.62
C ALA A 475 -23.25 -17.61 4.13
N VAL A 476 -21.97 -17.74 3.74
CA VAL A 476 -21.61 -18.06 2.35
C VAL A 476 -21.67 -19.55 2.02
N GLY A 477 -22.02 -20.43 2.99
CA GLY A 477 -22.31 -21.83 2.77
C GLY A 477 -21.24 -22.83 3.19
N VAL A 478 -20.21 -22.42 3.94
CA VAL A 478 -19.31 -23.37 4.59
C VAL A 478 -20.07 -24.11 5.70
N LYS A 479 -19.99 -25.43 5.72
CA LYS A 479 -20.67 -26.25 6.74
C LYS A 479 -20.17 -25.94 8.14
N GLN A 480 -21.07 -25.95 9.13
CA GLN A 480 -20.74 -25.58 10.52
C GLN A 480 -19.60 -26.43 11.11
N GLU A 481 -19.57 -27.71 10.80
CA GLU A 481 -18.52 -28.66 11.23
C GLU A 481 -17.16 -28.37 10.58
N ASN A 482 -17.14 -27.65 9.47
CA ASN A 482 -15.95 -27.25 8.73
C ASN A 482 -15.48 -25.83 9.10
N ILE A 483 -16.04 -25.20 10.14
CA ILE A 483 -15.63 -23.87 10.62
C ILE A 483 -15.08 -24.03 12.04
N LEU A 484 -13.76 -23.90 12.18
CA LEU A 484 -13.10 -23.98 13.48
C LEU A 484 -12.49 -22.64 13.88
N GLN A 485 -12.49 -22.36 15.17
CA GLN A 485 -11.72 -21.26 15.75
C GLN A 485 -10.67 -21.81 16.68
N VAL A 486 -9.44 -21.34 16.54
CA VAL A 486 -8.31 -21.77 17.37
C VAL A 486 -7.58 -20.56 17.96
N ASP A 487 -6.98 -20.75 19.13
CA ASP A 487 -5.97 -19.85 19.65
C ASP A 487 -4.58 -20.27 19.11
N PRO A 488 -3.92 -19.48 18.26
CA PRO A 488 -2.62 -19.84 17.69
C PRO A 488 -1.48 -19.95 18.72
N TYR A 489 -1.71 -19.57 19.97
CA TYR A 489 -0.78 -19.84 21.07
C TYR A 489 -0.94 -21.25 21.64
N ASP A 490 -2.05 -21.93 21.38
CA ASP A 490 -2.24 -23.35 21.69
C ASP A 490 -1.83 -24.19 20.46
N LEU A 491 -0.63 -24.76 20.50
CA LEU A 491 -0.11 -25.56 19.39
C LEU A 491 -0.83 -26.92 19.26
N ILE A 492 -1.40 -27.46 20.35
CA ILE A 492 -2.15 -28.73 20.30
C ILE A 492 -3.45 -28.52 19.55
N GLN A 493 -4.24 -27.52 19.96
CA GLN A 493 -5.48 -27.16 19.28
C GLN A 493 -5.23 -26.77 17.81
N THR A 494 -4.15 -26.01 17.55
CA THR A 494 -3.78 -25.61 16.19
C THR A 494 -3.45 -26.81 15.30
N GLN A 495 -2.68 -27.78 15.81
CA GLN A 495 -2.31 -28.98 15.05
C GLN A 495 -3.51 -29.88 14.77
N GLU A 496 -4.42 -30.02 15.73
CA GLU A 496 -5.65 -30.81 15.53
C GLU A 496 -6.56 -30.18 14.48
N ALA A 497 -6.77 -28.86 14.52
CA ALA A 497 -7.55 -28.15 13.51
C ALA A 497 -6.92 -28.26 12.10
N LEU A 498 -5.59 -28.13 12.01
CA LEU A 498 -4.88 -28.29 10.74
C LEU A 498 -4.97 -29.73 10.19
N LYS A 499 -4.98 -30.73 11.06
CA LYS A 499 -5.20 -32.13 10.66
C LYS A 499 -6.59 -32.32 10.06
N GLN A 500 -7.64 -31.85 10.73
CA GLN A 500 -9.00 -31.91 10.20
C GLN A 500 -9.12 -31.18 8.86
N ALA A 501 -8.51 -30.00 8.75
CA ALA A 501 -8.47 -29.22 7.51
C ALA A 501 -7.70 -29.94 6.40
N TYR A 502 -6.62 -30.66 6.73
CA TYR A 502 -5.85 -31.45 5.76
C TYR A 502 -6.68 -32.60 5.19
N GLU A 503 -7.45 -33.27 6.04
CA GLU A 503 -8.31 -34.42 5.68
C GLU A 503 -9.63 -33.99 5.00
N ALA A 504 -10.01 -32.71 5.08
CA ALA A 504 -11.27 -32.20 4.54
C ALA A 504 -11.34 -32.31 3.00
N THR A 505 -12.49 -32.74 2.50
CA THR A 505 -12.79 -32.90 1.07
C THR A 505 -13.75 -31.83 0.52
N GLU A 506 -14.14 -30.88 1.36
CA GLU A 506 -14.99 -29.74 1.07
C GLU A 506 -14.34 -28.46 1.62
N PRO A 507 -14.84 -27.25 1.28
CA PRO A 507 -14.31 -26.01 1.83
C PRO A 507 -14.26 -26.07 3.37
N PHE A 508 -13.09 -25.78 3.93
CA PHE A 508 -12.85 -25.80 5.37
C PHE A 508 -12.23 -24.48 5.82
N VAL A 509 -12.69 -23.89 6.92
CA VAL A 509 -12.22 -22.59 7.40
C VAL A 509 -11.70 -22.71 8.83
N ILE A 510 -10.46 -22.30 9.05
CA ILE A 510 -9.88 -22.12 10.38
C ILE A 510 -9.73 -20.62 10.64
N VAL A 511 -10.36 -20.11 11.68
CA VAL A 511 -10.14 -18.75 12.18
C VAL A 511 -9.14 -18.81 13.34
N ALA A 512 -7.90 -18.44 13.08
CA ALA A 512 -6.84 -18.38 14.07
C ALA A 512 -6.90 -17.02 14.78
N LYS A 513 -7.61 -16.95 15.90
CA LYS A 513 -8.00 -15.70 16.55
C LYS A 513 -7.17 -15.39 17.78
N ARG A 514 -6.36 -14.36 17.68
CA ARG A 514 -5.64 -13.76 18.82
C ARG A 514 -5.11 -12.37 18.45
N SER A 515 -5.38 -11.40 19.30
CA SER A 515 -4.96 -10.01 19.10
C SER A 515 -3.46 -9.86 18.88
N CYS A 516 -3.08 -8.92 18.00
CA CYS A 516 -1.68 -8.60 17.73
C CYS A 516 -0.95 -8.25 19.04
N ALA A 517 0.23 -8.85 19.24
CA ALA A 517 1.02 -8.67 20.46
C ALA A 517 1.54 -7.23 20.67
N LEU A 518 1.42 -6.37 19.66
CA LEU A 518 1.87 -4.96 19.71
C LEU A 518 0.72 -3.97 19.98
N LEU A 519 -0.52 -4.42 20.00
CA LEU A 519 -1.64 -3.54 20.37
C LEU A 519 -1.48 -3.04 21.81
N LYS A 520 -1.80 -1.77 22.04
CA LYS A 520 -1.65 -1.08 23.32
C LYS A 520 -2.53 -1.70 24.41
N ASP A 521 -3.71 -2.16 24.03
CA ASP A 521 -4.73 -2.71 24.94
C ASP A 521 -4.48 -4.18 25.29
N VAL A 522 -3.50 -4.82 24.64
CA VAL A 522 -3.14 -6.21 24.95
C VAL A 522 -2.23 -6.25 26.17
N GLN A 523 -2.76 -6.79 27.28
CA GLN A 523 -1.97 -7.02 28.48
C GLN A 523 -0.86 -8.03 28.17
N ARG A 524 0.39 -7.57 28.24
CA ARG A 524 1.56 -8.44 28.18
C ARG A 524 1.63 -9.23 29.48
N ALA A 525 1.89 -10.53 29.36
CA ALA A 525 2.10 -11.34 30.56
C ALA A 525 3.27 -10.77 31.39
N ASN A 526 3.08 -10.61 32.69
CA ASN A 526 4.16 -10.20 33.61
C ASN A 526 5.27 -11.24 33.70
N THR A 527 4.94 -12.49 33.36
CA THR A 527 5.88 -13.62 33.33
C THR A 527 6.57 -13.69 31.95
N LYS A 528 7.88 -13.87 31.98
CA LYS A 528 8.70 -14.11 30.77
C LYS A 528 9.04 -15.60 30.67
N CYS A 529 9.65 -16.00 29.57
CA CYS A 529 10.22 -17.34 29.45
C CYS A 529 11.74 -17.26 29.63
N THR A 530 12.31 -18.27 30.28
CA THR A 530 13.76 -18.46 30.42
C THR A 530 14.15 -19.89 30.08
N VAL A 531 15.43 -20.14 29.84
CA VAL A 531 15.95 -21.48 29.56
C VAL A 531 16.67 -22.01 30.79
N ASN A 532 16.17 -23.12 31.33
CA ASN A 532 16.87 -23.87 32.35
C ASN A 532 18.06 -24.61 31.72
N ALA A 533 19.27 -24.18 32.05
CA ALA A 533 20.50 -24.68 31.43
C ALA A 533 20.76 -26.16 31.74
N GLU A 534 20.32 -26.66 32.91
CA GLU A 534 20.52 -28.06 33.32
C GLU A 534 19.63 -29.02 32.54
N LYS A 535 18.39 -28.60 32.23
CA LYS A 535 17.44 -29.39 31.42
C LYS A 535 17.67 -29.29 29.92
N CYS A 536 18.38 -28.25 29.46
CA CYS A 536 18.53 -27.96 28.05
C CYS A 536 19.59 -28.81 27.37
N SER A 537 19.18 -29.73 26.47
CA SER A 537 20.10 -30.54 25.65
C SER A 537 20.72 -29.79 24.48
N LYS A 538 20.43 -28.51 24.28
CA LYS A 538 20.91 -27.67 23.17
C LYS A 538 20.48 -28.17 21.78
N CYS A 539 19.36 -28.87 21.68
CA CYS A 539 18.82 -29.46 20.44
C CYS A 539 18.33 -28.41 19.42
N LYS A 540 18.26 -27.15 19.79
CA LYS A 540 17.85 -26.00 18.92
C LYS A 540 16.43 -26.07 18.36
N LEU A 541 15.54 -26.96 18.83
CA LEU A 541 14.16 -27.07 18.36
C LEU A 541 13.38 -25.77 18.54
N CYS A 542 13.60 -25.06 19.64
CA CYS A 542 12.96 -23.77 19.91
C CYS A 542 13.33 -22.66 18.91
N LEU A 543 14.50 -22.72 18.27
CA LEU A 543 14.88 -21.78 17.20
C LEU A 543 14.00 -21.95 15.96
N ARG A 544 13.42 -23.13 15.76
CA ARG A 544 12.52 -23.38 14.62
C ARG A 544 11.20 -22.59 14.67
N LEU A 545 10.88 -22.00 15.82
CA LEU A 545 9.81 -21.01 15.92
C LEU A 545 10.16 -19.68 15.23
N GLY A 546 11.44 -19.38 15.03
CA GLY A 546 11.89 -18.12 14.47
C GLY A 546 11.62 -16.90 15.39
N CYS A 547 11.38 -17.10 16.68
CA CYS A 547 11.11 -16.01 17.62
C CYS A 547 12.38 -15.18 17.85
N PRO A 548 12.36 -13.83 17.64
CA PRO A 548 13.55 -13.00 17.78
C PRO A 548 14.07 -12.90 19.22
N ALA A 549 13.24 -13.25 20.20
CA ALA A 549 13.67 -13.34 21.61
C ALA A 549 14.51 -14.60 21.89
N ILE A 550 14.54 -15.61 21.01
CA ILE A 550 15.26 -16.88 21.23
C ILE A 550 16.54 -16.90 20.39
N ALA A 551 17.66 -17.12 21.06
CA ALA A 551 18.96 -17.17 20.42
C ALA A 551 19.83 -18.30 20.95
N PHE A 552 20.80 -18.73 20.12
CA PHE A 552 21.91 -19.60 20.57
C PHE A 552 23.16 -18.72 20.69
N LYS A 553 23.56 -18.43 21.92
CA LYS A 553 24.70 -17.54 22.23
C LYS A 553 25.68 -18.29 23.13
N GLU A 554 26.97 -18.17 22.86
CA GLU A 554 28.06 -18.75 23.66
C GLU A 554 27.86 -20.23 24.01
N GLY A 555 27.42 -21.02 23.03
CA GLY A 555 27.18 -22.45 23.22
C GLY A 555 25.94 -22.83 24.04
N LYS A 556 25.05 -21.87 24.32
CA LYS A 556 23.84 -22.07 25.14
C LYS A 556 22.59 -21.50 24.43
N MET A 557 21.43 -22.11 24.68
CA MET A 557 20.16 -21.50 24.34
C MET A 557 19.84 -20.41 25.35
N ALA A 558 19.39 -19.27 24.86
CA ALA A 558 18.99 -18.11 25.66
C ALA A 558 17.69 -17.50 25.17
N ILE A 559 16.93 -16.92 26.08
CA ILE A 559 15.77 -16.08 25.77
C ILE A 559 16.05 -14.68 26.31
N ASP A 560 15.95 -13.69 25.45
CA ASP A 560 16.03 -12.29 25.81
C ASP A 560 14.72 -11.88 26.50
N GLU A 561 14.76 -11.67 27.80
CA GLU A 561 13.60 -11.32 28.62
C GLU A 561 13.05 -9.92 28.25
N SER A 562 13.89 -9.00 27.76
CA SER A 562 13.45 -7.67 27.34
C SER A 562 12.59 -7.73 26.08
N ALA A 563 12.89 -8.66 25.17
CA ALA A 563 12.14 -8.91 23.94
C ALA A 563 10.96 -9.88 24.15
N CYS A 564 11.01 -10.76 25.16
CA CYS A 564 9.98 -11.77 25.40
C CYS A 564 8.68 -11.15 25.92
N ASN A 565 7.54 -11.49 25.32
CA ASN A 565 6.21 -11.06 25.79
C ASN A 565 5.44 -12.13 26.59
N GLY A 566 6.04 -13.28 26.88
CA GLY A 566 5.44 -14.33 27.73
C GLY A 566 4.37 -15.19 27.06
N CYS A 567 4.29 -15.26 25.72
CA CYS A 567 3.29 -16.04 24.99
C CYS A 567 3.35 -17.56 25.20
N THR A 568 4.43 -18.09 25.73
CA THR A 568 4.66 -19.50 26.09
C THR A 568 4.67 -20.53 24.94
N VAL A 569 4.52 -20.13 23.69
CA VAL A 569 4.55 -21.07 22.56
C VAL A 569 5.86 -21.86 22.50
N CYS A 570 6.99 -21.26 22.88
CA CYS A 570 8.29 -21.94 22.92
C CYS A 570 8.37 -23.06 23.98
N MET A 571 7.57 -22.97 25.04
CA MET A 571 7.51 -24.04 26.08
C MET A 571 6.90 -25.31 25.50
N GLN A 572 5.88 -25.20 24.64
CA GLN A 572 5.20 -26.32 23.97
C GLN A 572 6.07 -27.00 22.89
N VAL A 573 7.11 -26.30 22.42
CA VAL A 573 8.08 -26.84 21.45
C VAL A 573 9.22 -27.56 22.14
N CYS A 574 9.47 -27.29 23.43
CA CYS A 574 10.57 -27.89 24.16
C CYS A 574 10.17 -29.24 24.73
N ASN A 575 10.55 -30.33 24.07
CA ASN A 575 10.21 -31.69 24.51
C ASN A 575 10.80 -32.07 25.89
N LEU A 576 11.80 -31.32 26.37
CA LEU A 576 12.46 -31.58 27.67
C LEU A 576 11.93 -30.69 28.81
N GLY A 577 10.94 -29.81 28.49
CA GLY A 577 10.46 -28.84 29.46
C GLY A 577 11.55 -27.88 30.00
N ALA A 578 12.61 -27.65 29.19
CA ALA A 578 13.73 -26.79 29.60
C ALA A 578 13.42 -25.28 29.45
N ILE A 579 12.28 -24.91 28.86
CA ILE A 579 11.82 -23.52 28.81
C ILE A 579 10.74 -23.34 29.88
N GLU A 580 10.98 -22.45 30.80
CA GLU A 580 10.16 -22.24 32.00
C GLU A 580 9.69 -20.77 32.06
N ARG A 581 8.62 -20.49 32.82
CA ARG A 581 8.18 -19.12 33.11
C ARG A 581 9.03 -18.53 34.24
N THR A 582 9.45 -17.28 34.08
CA THR A 582 10.11 -16.50 35.15
C THR A 582 9.09 -15.61 35.85
N GLY A 583 9.16 -15.60 37.17
CA GLY A 583 8.30 -14.77 38.02
C GLY A 583 6.95 -15.42 38.35
N ARG A 584 6.50 -15.14 39.55
CA ARG A 584 5.13 -15.40 40.04
C ARG A 584 4.21 -14.27 39.66
#